data_67bcf50173bef0b2b4bbf0bf02e7853b
#
_entry.id   67bcf50173bef0b2b4bbf0bf02e7853b
#
_cell.length_a   1.000
_cell.length_b   1.000
_cell.length_c   1.000
_cell.angle_alpha   90.00
_cell.angle_beta   90.00
_cell.angle_gamma   90.00
#
_symmetry.space_group_name_H-M   'P 1'
#
loop_
_entity.id
_entity.type
_entity.pdbx_description
1 polymer ?
#
loop_
_entity_poly.entity_id
_entity_poly.type
_entity_poly.pdbx_seq_one_letter_code
_entity_poly.pdbx_strand_id
1 'polypeptide(L)'
;MEQIKAHIAVSLDGHTATPDYELDWLPDKVKAIIGKYYLDADCLLMGANTYNYIFEHWGGWPHKSKRSFVVSHYDTNVTPDCGVEFLTEEPLQRVYELKQKTDMLVVGGGKLLTSLIKAGLLDSLTIYTVPVMAGKGIGFIGETFGSHWKLSESRVLDNGVVCSTYLFGGSV
;
A
#
# COMPACT_ATOMS: atom_id res chain seq x y z
N MET A 1 -16.01 13.21 -3.28
CA MET A 1 -14.62 12.96 -3.73
C MET A 1 -14.26 11.55 -3.28
N GLU A 2 -13.76 10.77 -4.20
CA GLU A 2 -13.38 9.40 -3.92
C GLU A 2 -12.11 9.34 -3.03
N GLN A 3 -11.79 8.19 -2.48
CA GLN A 3 -10.77 8.05 -1.46
C GLN A 3 -9.60 7.19 -1.94
N ILE A 4 -8.39 7.54 -1.49
CA ILE A 4 -7.22 6.67 -1.54
C ILE A 4 -6.96 6.12 -0.15
N LYS A 5 -7.01 4.80 -0.03
CA LYS A 5 -6.86 4.05 1.23
C LYS A 5 -5.64 3.15 1.15
N ALA A 6 -4.99 2.93 2.28
CA ALA A 6 -3.92 1.95 2.40
C ALA A 6 -4.18 0.99 3.56
N HIS A 7 -3.90 -0.29 3.34
CA HIS A 7 -3.91 -1.33 4.36
C HIS A 7 -2.52 -1.94 4.46
N ILE A 8 -1.82 -1.72 5.57
CA ILE A 8 -0.42 -2.09 5.75
C ILE A 8 -0.27 -2.92 7.03
N ALA A 9 0.35 -4.09 6.89
CA ALA A 9 0.79 -4.86 8.04
C ALA A 9 2.20 -4.45 8.45
N VAL A 10 2.45 -4.29 9.74
CA VAL A 10 3.74 -3.91 10.29
C VAL A 10 4.11 -4.75 11.50
N SER A 11 5.39 -5.04 11.66
CA SER A 11 5.96 -5.56 12.89
C SER A 11 6.00 -4.49 13.99
N LEU A 12 6.25 -4.86 15.25
CA LEU A 12 6.37 -3.90 16.36
C LEU A 12 7.50 -2.88 16.14
N ASP A 13 8.53 -3.25 15.40
CA ASP A 13 9.67 -2.39 15.04
C ASP A 13 9.50 -1.72 13.66
N GLY A 14 8.28 -1.71 13.08
CA GLY A 14 7.90 -0.86 11.95
C GLY A 14 8.27 -1.38 10.56
N HIS A 15 8.49 -2.69 10.39
CA HIS A 15 8.80 -3.30 9.11
C HIS A 15 7.56 -3.91 8.45
N THR A 16 7.42 -3.78 7.14
CA THR A 16 6.33 -4.38 6.36
C THR A 16 6.70 -5.71 5.72
N ALA A 17 7.98 -5.95 5.52
CA ALA A 17 8.50 -7.19 4.93
C ALA A 17 9.94 -7.43 5.42
N THR A 18 10.44 -8.65 5.21
CA THR A 18 11.87 -8.96 5.35
C THR A 18 12.71 -8.18 4.33
N PRO A 19 14.06 -8.14 4.44
CA PRO A 19 14.91 -7.53 3.42
C PRO A 19 14.69 -8.10 2.01
N ASP A 20 14.26 -9.37 1.92
CA ASP A 20 13.99 -10.09 0.66
C ASP A 20 12.52 -9.99 0.20
N TYR A 21 11.75 -9.04 0.77
CA TYR A 21 10.33 -8.78 0.49
C TYR A 21 9.37 -9.90 0.92
N GLU A 22 9.79 -10.82 1.78
CA GLU A 22 8.92 -11.89 2.28
C GLU A 22 8.08 -11.44 3.47
N LEU A 23 6.92 -12.12 3.66
CA LEU A 23 5.92 -11.84 4.69
C LEU A 23 5.65 -13.09 5.54
N ASP A 24 6.70 -13.85 5.84
CA ASP A 24 6.64 -15.13 6.58
C ASP A 24 6.10 -14.96 8.01
N TRP A 25 6.31 -13.80 8.62
CA TRP A 25 5.80 -13.46 9.95
C TRP A 25 4.35 -12.95 9.97
N LEU A 26 3.75 -12.69 8.79
CA LEU A 26 2.38 -12.17 8.69
C LEU A 26 1.36 -13.31 8.86
N PRO A 27 0.43 -13.26 9.84
CA PRO A 27 -0.59 -14.27 10.02
C PRO A 27 -1.50 -14.40 8.78
N ASP A 28 -1.84 -15.62 8.40
CA ASP A 28 -2.70 -15.91 7.24
C ASP A 28 -4.06 -15.21 7.33
N LYS A 29 -4.61 -15.08 8.54
CA LYS A 29 -5.86 -14.36 8.76
C LYS A 29 -5.74 -12.88 8.37
N VAL A 30 -4.62 -12.23 8.67
CA VAL A 30 -4.37 -10.82 8.25
C VAL A 30 -4.19 -10.74 6.75
N LYS A 31 -3.46 -11.69 6.15
CA LYS A 31 -3.34 -11.80 4.67
C LYS A 31 -4.71 -11.91 4.02
N ALA A 32 -5.60 -12.75 4.57
CA ALA A 32 -6.96 -12.93 4.05
C ALA A 32 -7.81 -11.66 4.17
N ILE A 33 -7.71 -10.94 5.29
CA ILE A 33 -8.42 -9.66 5.50
C ILE A 33 -7.95 -8.62 4.46
N ILE A 34 -6.64 -8.43 4.32
CA ILE A 34 -6.07 -7.48 3.35
C ILE A 34 -6.42 -7.89 1.92
N GLY A 35 -6.32 -9.19 1.60
CA GLY A 35 -6.68 -9.74 0.30
C GLY A 35 -8.13 -9.47 -0.08
N LYS A 36 -9.06 -9.52 0.89
CA LYS A 36 -10.45 -9.16 0.66
C LYS A 36 -10.61 -7.69 0.25
N TYR A 37 -9.90 -6.76 0.90
CA TYR A 37 -9.91 -5.36 0.49
C TYR A 37 -9.41 -5.16 -0.94
N TYR A 38 -8.40 -5.94 -1.38
CA TYR A 38 -7.94 -5.91 -2.78
C TYR A 38 -9.02 -6.40 -3.75
N LEU A 39 -9.78 -7.41 -3.38
CA LEU A 39 -10.89 -7.91 -4.20
C LEU A 39 -12.06 -6.94 -4.26
N ASP A 40 -12.34 -6.23 -3.18
CA ASP A 40 -13.47 -5.30 -3.06
C ASP A 40 -13.14 -3.90 -3.61
N ALA A 41 -11.87 -3.55 -3.80
CA ALA A 41 -11.46 -2.25 -4.32
C ALA A 41 -11.88 -2.02 -5.79
N ASP A 42 -12.22 -0.79 -6.15
CA ASP A 42 -12.49 -0.41 -7.54
C ASP A 42 -11.21 -0.43 -8.38
N CYS A 43 -10.15 0.16 -7.85
CA CYS A 43 -8.83 0.21 -8.47
C CYS A 43 -7.73 -0.09 -7.46
N LEU A 44 -6.60 -0.61 -7.97
CA LEU A 44 -5.39 -0.83 -7.19
C LEU A 44 -4.30 0.15 -7.60
N LEU A 45 -3.52 0.62 -6.63
CA LEU A 45 -2.40 1.54 -6.85
C LEU A 45 -1.14 0.99 -6.19
N MET A 46 -0.02 0.95 -6.90
CA MET A 46 1.24 0.42 -6.37
C MET A 46 2.46 1.13 -6.94
N GLY A 47 3.58 1.01 -6.23
CA GLY A 47 4.87 1.44 -6.75
C GLY A 47 5.50 0.39 -7.67
N ALA A 48 6.39 0.84 -8.57
CA ALA A 48 7.05 -0.04 -9.55
C ALA A 48 7.82 -1.20 -8.90
N ASN A 49 8.52 -0.97 -7.79
CA ASN A 49 9.27 -2.05 -7.11
C ASN A 49 8.33 -3.15 -6.58
N THR A 50 7.18 -2.77 -6.04
CA THR A 50 6.17 -3.73 -5.56
C THR A 50 5.59 -4.52 -6.72
N TYR A 51 5.23 -3.85 -7.83
CA TYR A 51 4.73 -4.52 -9.02
C TYR A 51 5.75 -5.49 -9.61
N ASN A 52 7.00 -5.06 -9.79
CA ASN A 52 8.06 -5.90 -10.36
C ASN A 52 8.31 -7.13 -9.49
N TYR A 53 8.38 -6.98 -8.17
CA TYR A 53 8.54 -8.11 -7.25
C TYR A 53 7.39 -9.13 -7.40
N ILE A 54 6.15 -8.66 -7.39
CA ILE A 54 4.97 -9.54 -7.55
C ILE A 54 4.99 -10.22 -8.92
N PHE A 55 5.27 -9.47 -9.97
CA PHE A 55 5.32 -9.98 -11.35
C PHE A 55 6.35 -11.10 -11.50
N GLU A 56 7.55 -10.91 -10.96
CA GLU A 56 8.66 -11.85 -11.08
C GLU A 56 8.49 -13.11 -10.20
N HIS A 57 7.94 -12.94 -8.98
CA HIS A 57 7.93 -14.02 -7.99
C HIS A 57 6.58 -14.75 -7.88
N TRP A 58 5.49 -14.13 -8.34
CA TRP A 58 4.15 -14.72 -8.24
C TRP A 58 3.57 -15.16 -9.59
N GLY A 59 4.38 -15.16 -10.64
CA GLY A 59 3.95 -15.59 -11.98
C GLY A 59 3.06 -14.59 -12.71
N GLY A 60 3.27 -13.30 -12.46
CA GLY A 60 2.53 -12.20 -13.04
C GLY A 60 1.63 -11.49 -12.03
N TRP A 61 0.87 -10.50 -12.51
CA TRP A 61 -0.06 -9.75 -11.67
C TRP A 61 -1.32 -10.58 -11.34
N PRO A 62 -1.63 -10.86 -10.05
CA PRO A 62 -2.72 -11.77 -9.68
C PRO A 62 -4.12 -11.17 -9.83
N HIS A 63 -4.24 -9.83 -9.84
CA HIS A 63 -5.54 -9.14 -9.89
C HIS A 63 -5.88 -8.64 -11.30
N LYS A 64 -5.81 -9.52 -12.31
CA LYS A 64 -6.01 -9.18 -13.74
C LYS A 64 -7.40 -8.63 -14.08
N SER A 65 -8.41 -8.93 -13.27
CA SER A 65 -9.75 -8.39 -13.41
C SER A 65 -9.92 -6.98 -12.82
N LYS A 66 -8.92 -6.47 -12.11
CA LYS A 66 -8.94 -5.16 -11.47
C LYS A 66 -8.11 -4.16 -12.28
N ARG A 67 -8.64 -2.97 -12.48
CA ARG A 67 -7.85 -1.86 -13.00
C ARG A 67 -6.77 -1.51 -12.00
N SER A 68 -5.52 -1.54 -12.43
CA SER A 68 -4.36 -1.38 -11.56
C SER A 68 -3.42 -0.34 -12.14
N PHE A 69 -2.93 0.56 -11.29
CA PHE A 69 -2.01 1.62 -11.66
C PHE A 69 -0.67 1.43 -10.97
N VAL A 70 0.41 1.54 -11.74
CA VAL A 70 1.77 1.45 -11.25
C VAL A 70 2.43 2.82 -11.37
N VAL A 71 2.73 3.44 -10.23
CA VAL A 71 3.50 4.70 -10.18
C VAL A 71 4.97 4.40 -10.38
N SER A 72 5.55 4.97 -11.42
CA SER A 72 6.97 4.86 -11.73
C SER A 72 7.53 6.21 -12.17
N HIS A 73 8.76 6.51 -11.76
CA HIS A 73 9.48 7.69 -12.25
C HIS A 73 10.33 7.40 -13.51
N TYR A 74 10.35 6.15 -13.94
CA TYR A 74 11.15 5.68 -15.08
C TYR A 74 10.29 4.85 -16.00
N ASP A 75 10.62 4.88 -17.29
CA ASP A 75 10.08 3.91 -18.24
C ASP A 75 10.49 2.52 -17.78
N THR A 76 9.50 1.67 -17.59
CA THR A 76 9.73 0.29 -17.20
C THR A 76 9.89 -0.56 -18.46
N ASN A 77 10.94 -1.37 -18.52
CA ASN A 77 11.11 -2.37 -19.58
C ASN A 77 10.14 -3.56 -19.45
N VAL A 78 9.24 -3.51 -18.48
CA VAL A 78 8.26 -4.57 -18.22
C VAL A 78 7.02 -4.26 -19.02
N THR A 79 6.62 -5.17 -19.88
CA THR A 79 5.32 -5.10 -20.57
C THR A 79 4.22 -5.22 -19.50
N PRO A 80 3.29 -4.25 -19.40
CA PRO A 80 2.24 -4.32 -18.41
C PRO A 80 1.35 -5.55 -18.65
N ASP A 81 0.97 -6.20 -17.56
CA ASP A 81 -0.03 -7.27 -17.58
C ASP A 81 -1.42 -6.68 -17.91
N CYS A 82 -2.37 -7.54 -18.28
CA CYS A 82 -3.74 -7.12 -18.57
C CYS A 82 -4.35 -6.35 -17.38
N GLY A 83 -4.95 -5.19 -17.65
CA GLY A 83 -5.54 -4.32 -16.63
C GLY A 83 -4.56 -3.45 -15.85
N VAL A 84 -3.27 -3.49 -16.17
CA VAL A 84 -2.22 -2.68 -15.54
C VAL A 84 -1.85 -1.50 -16.45
N GLU A 85 -1.80 -0.30 -15.87
CA GLU A 85 -1.36 0.94 -16.52
C GLU A 85 -0.21 1.56 -15.73
N PHE A 86 0.91 1.90 -16.41
CA PHE A 86 2.03 2.60 -15.80
C PHE A 86 1.84 4.11 -15.88
N LEU A 87 1.97 4.78 -14.74
CA LEU A 87 1.94 6.23 -14.61
C LEU A 87 3.38 6.73 -14.49
N THR A 88 3.97 7.17 -15.60
CA THR A 88 5.37 7.59 -15.67
C THR A 88 5.55 9.11 -15.75
N GLU A 89 4.61 9.81 -16.40
CA GLU A 89 4.60 11.26 -16.55
C GLU A 89 3.73 11.89 -15.46
N GLU A 90 4.28 12.80 -14.68
CA GLU A 90 3.61 13.49 -13.57
C GLU A 90 2.71 12.56 -12.72
N PRO A 91 3.25 11.44 -12.22
CA PRO A 91 2.44 10.34 -11.71
C PRO A 91 1.51 10.75 -10.55
N LEU A 92 1.92 11.66 -9.67
CA LEU A 92 1.07 12.14 -8.57
C LEU A 92 -0.08 13.02 -9.07
N GLN A 93 0.14 13.80 -10.13
CA GLN A 93 -0.94 14.57 -10.77
C GLN A 93 -1.96 13.62 -11.41
N ARG A 94 -1.50 12.57 -12.08
CA ARG A 94 -2.37 11.54 -12.64
C ARG A 94 -3.16 10.79 -11.57
N VAL A 95 -2.53 10.48 -10.43
CA VAL A 95 -3.22 9.87 -9.27
C VAL A 95 -4.29 10.82 -8.72
N TYR A 96 -3.99 12.12 -8.60
CA TYR A 96 -4.98 13.13 -8.20
C TYR A 96 -6.19 13.16 -9.13
N GLU A 97 -5.98 13.15 -10.45
CA GLU A 97 -7.05 13.15 -11.47
C GLU A 97 -7.90 11.87 -11.39
N LEU A 98 -7.27 10.71 -11.17
CA LEU A 98 -7.96 9.43 -10.98
C LEU A 98 -8.80 9.42 -9.70
N LYS A 99 -8.28 9.99 -8.61
CA LYS A 99 -8.99 10.16 -7.34
C LYS A 99 -10.30 10.94 -7.47
N GLN A 100 -10.45 11.79 -8.49
CA GLN A 100 -11.70 12.49 -8.73
C GLN A 100 -12.82 11.57 -9.28
N LYS A 101 -12.48 10.34 -9.68
CA LYS A 101 -13.37 9.45 -10.44
C LYS A 101 -13.55 8.06 -9.85
N THR A 102 -12.63 7.62 -8.99
CA THR A 102 -12.63 6.25 -8.49
C THR A 102 -11.90 6.12 -7.15
N ASP A 103 -12.42 5.26 -6.29
CA ASP A 103 -11.73 4.82 -5.08
C ASP A 103 -10.51 3.97 -5.43
N MET A 104 -9.41 4.16 -4.71
CA MET A 104 -8.19 3.42 -4.93
C MET A 104 -7.67 2.81 -3.63
N LEU A 105 -7.17 1.59 -3.72
CA LEU A 105 -6.48 0.91 -2.64
C LEU A 105 -4.99 0.78 -2.96
N VAL A 106 -4.15 1.26 -2.06
CA VAL A 106 -2.69 1.15 -2.18
C VAL A 106 -2.26 -0.25 -1.77
N VAL A 107 -1.66 -0.97 -2.71
CA VAL A 107 -1.09 -2.32 -2.48
C VAL A 107 0.26 -2.21 -1.74
N GLY A 108 1.02 -1.17 -2.01
CA GLY A 108 2.34 -0.89 -1.42
C GLY A 108 3.23 -0.17 -2.45
N GLY A 109 4.34 0.14 -2.15
CA GLY A 109 5.50 0.15 -1.37
C GLY A 109 5.67 1.47 -0.56
N GLY A 110 6.64 1.46 0.33
CA GLY A 110 6.88 2.57 1.26
C GLY A 110 7.20 3.91 0.59
N LYS A 111 7.88 3.92 -0.55
CA LYS A 111 8.16 5.15 -1.31
C LYS A 111 6.89 5.77 -1.88
N LEU A 112 6.00 4.96 -2.47
CA LEU A 112 4.71 5.45 -2.97
C LEU A 112 3.85 5.97 -1.82
N LEU A 113 3.74 5.22 -0.74
CA LEU A 113 2.97 5.62 0.45
C LEU A 113 3.47 6.97 0.99
N THR A 114 4.78 7.14 1.12
CA THR A 114 5.41 8.40 1.50
C THR A 114 5.02 9.54 0.57
N SER A 115 5.10 9.33 -0.74
CA SER A 115 4.76 10.35 -1.75
C SER A 115 3.29 10.75 -1.68
N LEU A 116 2.38 9.78 -1.51
CA LEU A 116 0.95 10.04 -1.37
C LEU A 116 0.61 10.84 -0.11
N ILE A 117 1.26 10.52 1.02
CA ILE A 117 1.06 11.24 2.28
C ILE A 117 1.59 12.68 2.16
N LYS A 118 2.79 12.87 1.64
CA LYS A 118 3.39 14.21 1.43
C LYS A 118 2.54 15.09 0.51
N ALA A 119 1.92 14.49 -0.51
CA ALA A 119 1.02 15.19 -1.43
C ALA A 119 -0.40 15.40 -0.87
N GLY A 120 -0.71 14.91 0.34
CA GLY A 120 -2.05 14.97 0.90
C GLY A 120 -3.10 14.16 0.13
N LEU A 121 -2.67 13.14 -0.60
CA LEU A 121 -3.54 12.31 -1.44
C LEU A 121 -4.09 11.09 -0.70
N LEU A 122 -3.39 10.56 0.29
CA LEU A 122 -3.84 9.43 1.09
C LEU A 122 -4.86 9.90 2.13
N ASP A 123 -6.07 9.37 2.08
CA ASP A 123 -7.17 9.77 3.00
C ASP A 123 -7.20 8.94 4.27
N SER A 124 -6.94 7.63 4.17
CA SER A 124 -6.91 6.75 5.33
C SER A 124 -5.82 5.71 5.27
N LEU A 125 -5.30 5.37 6.44
CA LEU A 125 -4.27 4.37 6.64
C LEU A 125 -4.72 3.39 7.72
N THR A 126 -4.92 2.14 7.33
CA THR A 126 -5.20 1.03 8.26
C THR A 126 -3.91 0.25 8.49
N ILE A 127 -3.46 0.22 9.73
CA ILE A 127 -2.25 -0.46 10.17
C ILE A 127 -2.63 -1.71 10.95
N TYR A 128 -2.10 -2.87 10.55
CA TYR A 128 -2.17 -4.13 11.28
C TYR A 128 -0.84 -4.34 11.99
N THR A 129 -0.78 -3.98 13.26
CA THR A 129 0.42 -4.17 14.07
C THR A 129 0.47 -5.61 14.55
N VAL A 130 1.40 -6.38 13.99
CA VAL A 130 1.62 -7.78 14.33
C VAL A 130 2.59 -7.86 15.50
N PRO A 131 2.33 -8.68 16.55
CA PRO A 131 3.16 -8.74 17.75
C PRO A 131 4.45 -9.55 17.54
N VAL A 132 5.27 -9.10 16.58
CA VAL A 132 6.58 -9.65 16.25
C VAL A 132 7.61 -8.54 16.11
N MET A 133 8.87 -8.87 16.41
CA MET A 133 10.03 -8.03 16.09
C MET A 133 10.72 -8.61 14.86
N ALA A 134 10.72 -7.88 13.74
CA ALA A 134 11.38 -8.33 12.52
C ALA A 134 12.91 -8.16 12.56
N GLY A 135 13.39 -7.21 13.34
CA GLY A 135 14.83 -6.90 13.53
C GLY A 135 15.43 -6.19 12.32
N LYS A 136 15.26 -6.72 11.14
CA LYS A 136 15.66 -6.11 9.86
C LYS A 136 14.53 -6.28 8.87
N GLY A 137 14.36 -5.29 7.99
CA GLY A 137 13.30 -5.36 6.98
C GLY A 137 13.08 -4.05 6.25
N ILE A 138 12.02 -4.04 5.48
CA ILE A 138 11.58 -2.88 4.70
C ILE A 138 10.60 -2.08 5.54
N GLY A 139 10.91 -0.81 5.78
CA GLY A 139 10.00 0.10 6.48
C GLY A 139 8.74 0.41 5.64
N PHE A 140 7.61 0.63 6.31
CA PHE A 140 6.37 1.00 5.62
C PHE A 140 6.39 2.45 5.07
N ILE A 141 7.30 3.28 5.55
CA ILE A 141 7.58 4.65 5.08
C ILE A 141 8.98 4.71 4.49
N GLY A 142 9.14 5.32 3.32
CA GLY A 142 10.40 5.38 2.59
C GLY A 142 11.38 6.45 3.07
N GLU A 143 10.90 7.47 3.80
CA GLU A 143 11.73 8.56 4.35
C GLU A 143 11.03 9.24 5.54
N THR A 144 11.80 9.98 6.33
CA THR A 144 11.29 10.68 7.51
C THR A 144 10.59 11.99 7.12
N PHE A 145 9.36 12.18 7.59
CA PHE A 145 8.61 13.43 7.47
C PHE A 145 7.52 13.50 8.53
N GLY A 146 6.98 14.70 8.77
CA GLY A 146 5.90 14.90 9.75
C GLY A 146 4.53 14.94 9.09
N SER A 147 3.54 14.30 9.75
CA SER A 147 2.13 14.40 9.38
C SER A 147 1.24 14.10 10.59
N HIS A 148 0.05 14.68 10.61
CA HIS A 148 -0.93 14.44 11.65
C HIS A 148 -2.01 13.47 11.19
N TRP A 149 -2.40 12.57 12.10
CA TRP A 149 -3.41 11.56 11.84
C TRP A 149 -4.42 11.50 12.99
N LYS A 150 -5.68 11.29 12.66
CA LYS A 150 -6.73 11.11 13.63
C LYS A 150 -7.13 9.64 13.69
N LEU A 151 -7.01 9.00 14.85
CA LEU A 151 -7.54 7.66 15.06
C LEU A 151 -9.05 7.65 14.84
N SER A 152 -9.51 6.80 13.94
CA SER A 152 -10.93 6.59 13.64
C SER A 152 -11.46 5.33 14.31
N GLU A 153 -10.71 4.24 14.22
CA GLU A 153 -11.09 2.94 14.77
C GLU A 153 -9.85 2.16 15.23
N SER A 154 -10.00 1.38 16.29
CA SER A 154 -8.97 0.41 16.71
C SER A 154 -9.65 -0.83 17.29
N ARG A 155 -9.14 -2.00 16.92
CA ARG A 155 -9.61 -3.29 17.42
C ARG A 155 -8.50 -4.31 17.52
N VAL A 156 -8.61 -5.22 18.44
CA VAL A 156 -7.73 -6.39 18.55
C VAL A 156 -8.32 -7.54 17.72
N LEU A 157 -7.51 -8.08 16.85
CA LEU A 157 -7.82 -9.29 16.09
C LEU A 157 -7.31 -10.53 16.85
N ASP A 158 -7.66 -11.70 16.36
CA ASP A 158 -7.10 -12.95 16.88
C ASP A 158 -5.55 -12.90 16.78
N ASN A 159 -4.89 -13.63 17.66
CA ASN A 159 -3.42 -13.70 17.79
C ASN A 159 -2.76 -12.36 18.21
N GLY A 160 -3.49 -11.44 18.82
CA GLY A 160 -2.94 -10.20 19.38
C GLY A 160 -2.55 -9.14 18.35
N VAL A 161 -2.97 -9.29 17.09
CA VAL A 161 -2.80 -8.25 16.07
C VAL A 161 -3.72 -7.08 16.38
N VAL A 162 -3.16 -5.86 16.42
CA VAL A 162 -3.95 -4.63 16.59
C VAL A 162 -4.19 -4.01 15.21
N CYS A 163 -5.45 -3.86 14.85
CA CYS A 163 -5.89 -3.19 13.63
C CYS A 163 -6.37 -1.79 13.97
N SER A 164 -5.68 -0.77 13.47
CA SER A 164 -6.04 0.64 13.72
C SER A 164 -6.15 1.40 12.41
N THR A 165 -7.26 2.14 12.25
CA THR A 165 -7.51 2.99 11.08
C THR A 165 -7.36 4.45 11.47
N TYR A 166 -6.57 5.17 10.70
CA TYR A 166 -6.28 6.58 10.86
C TYR A 166 -6.73 7.37 9.65
N LEU A 167 -7.28 8.56 9.88
CA LEU A 167 -7.63 9.53 8.84
C LEU A 167 -6.55 10.62 8.77
N PHE A 168 -6.20 11.01 7.56
CA PHE A 168 -5.19 12.05 7.32
C PHE A 168 -5.66 13.39 7.90
N GLY A 169 -4.80 14.00 8.72
CA GLY A 169 -5.08 15.27 9.40
C GLY A 169 -4.26 16.45 8.89
N GLY A 170 -3.37 16.22 7.94
CA GLY A 170 -2.51 17.25 7.34
C GLY A 170 -1.01 17.01 7.56
N SER A 171 -0.21 17.76 6.80
CA SER A 171 1.25 17.79 6.97
C SER A 171 1.65 18.68 8.14
N VAL A 172 2.79 18.40 8.77
CA VAL A 172 3.42 19.24 9.82
C VAL A 172 4.35 20.23 9.18
#